data_5fbc1706665a17cf9151929fea1d144c
#
_entry.id   5fbc1706665a17cf9151929fea1d144c
#
_cell.length_a   1.000
_cell.length_b   1.000
_cell.length_c   1.000
_cell.angle_alpha   90.00
_cell.angle_beta   90.00
_cell.angle_gamma   90.00
#
_symmetry.space_group_name_H-M   'P 1'
#
loop_
_entity.id
_entity.type
_entity.pdbx_description
1 polymer ?
#
loop_
_entity_poly.entity_id
_entity_poly.type
_entity_poly.pdbx_seq_one_letter_code
_entity_poly.pdbx_strand_id
1 'polypeptide(L)'
;MLLISPYACVGVTLTLRVSIGILVAFFALPILVTIIGYLPFMTGLSEKIKPYLIWPSTIGTYHVRSLPYKIGYAPTTGQGLYILAFVIVNIITTATGYRLALPHAWYGSDKYYVGMAYVMWRTGSFALYYLPLVILFSGRNNVLLWLSNWSHSTYMLLHRWIARVFAVHVILHSVLALALYVKTGKSFKFCPDVSLRRVNLG
;
A
#
# COMPACT_ATOMS: atom_id res chain seq x y z
N MET A 1 17.82 30.28 13.35
CA MET A 1 17.97 29.73 11.98
C MET A 1 17.92 28.20 12.10
N LEU A 2 16.75 27.60 11.99
CA LEU A 2 16.54 26.15 12.18
C LEU A 2 16.99 25.45 10.89
N LEU A 3 18.18 24.90 10.93
CA LEU A 3 18.68 23.95 9.91
C LEU A 3 17.78 22.71 9.95
N ILE A 4 16.80 22.66 9.06
CA ILE A 4 16.04 21.43 8.81
C ILE A 4 17.06 20.44 8.25
N SER A 5 17.32 19.39 9.02
CA SER A 5 18.28 18.36 8.61
C SER A 5 17.84 17.80 7.26
N PRO A 6 18.71 17.76 6.25
CA PRO A 6 18.39 17.20 4.93
C PRO A 6 17.92 15.74 5.02
N TYR A 7 18.28 15.04 6.11
CA TYR A 7 17.87 13.65 6.36
C TYR A 7 16.37 13.50 6.67
N ALA A 8 15.70 14.52 7.21
CA ALA A 8 14.23 14.46 7.42
C ALA A 8 13.48 14.41 6.09
N CYS A 9 13.91 15.19 5.11
CA CYS A 9 13.34 15.16 3.76
C CYS A 9 13.64 13.86 3.01
N VAL A 10 14.81 13.23 3.24
CA VAL A 10 15.17 11.93 2.65
C VAL A 10 14.20 10.83 3.10
N GLY A 11 13.84 10.79 4.38
CA GLY A 11 12.88 9.82 4.90
C GLY A 11 11.49 9.95 4.27
N VAL A 12 11.03 11.18 4.06
CA VAL A 12 9.74 11.47 3.40
C VAL A 12 9.78 11.04 1.93
N THR A 13 10.80 11.43 1.18
CA THR A 13 10.93 11.07 -0.24
C THR A 13 11.04 9.56 -0.45
N LEU A 14 11.75 8.85 0.42
CA LEU A 14 11.82 7.39 0.37
C LEU A 14 10.43 6.76 0.60
N THR A 15 9.69 7.24 1.58
CA THR A 15 8.33 6.76 1.86
C THR A 15 7.42 6.98 0.65
N LEU A 16 7.44 8.16 0.04
CA LEU A 16 6.65 8.46 -1.15
C LEU A 16 7.01 7.55 -2.33
N ARG A 17 8.30 7.34 -2.59
CA ARG A 17 8.75 6.42 -3.66
C ARG A 17 8.30 4.98 -3.42
N VAL A 18 8.38 4.50 -2.19
CA VAL A 18 7.91 3.15 -1.83
C VAL A 18 6.40 3.05 -1.99
N SER A 19 5.62 4.04 -1.54
CA SER A 19 4.17 4.07 -1.67
C SER A 19 3.73 4.05 -3.14
N ILE A 20 4.35 4.88 -3.98
CA ILE A 20 4.09 4.91 -5.42
C ILE A 20 4.51 3.59 -6.06
N GLY A 21 5.65 3.02 -5.68
CA GLY A 21 6.12 1.73 -6.17
C GLY A 21 5.13 0.61 -5.88
N ILE A 22 4.58 0.54 -4.68
CA ILE A 22 3.55 -0.43 -4.30
C ILE A 22 2.27 -0.21 -5.13
N LEU A 23 1.81 1.04 -5.22
CA LEU A 23 0.64 1.38 -6.02
C LEU A 23 0.80 0.90 -7.47
N VAL A 24 1.90 1.27 -8.12
CA VAL A 24 2.17 0.92 -9.53
C VAL A 24 2.33 -0.59 -9.69
N ALA A 25 3.05 -1.27 -8.80
CA ALA A 25 3.26 -2.71 -8.87
C ALA A 25 1.94 -3.47 -8.78
N PHE A 26 1.10 -3.17 -7.80
CA PHE A 26 -0.17 -3.87 -7.60
C PHE A 26 -1.27 -3.43 -8.59
N PHE A 27 -1.16 -2.25 -9.19
CA PHE A 27 -1.99 -1.84 -10.32
C PHE A 27 -1.59 -2.58 -11.61
N ALA A 28 -0.29 -2.66 -11.90
CA ALA A 28 0.22 -3.25 -13.13
C ALA A 28 0.20 -4.78 -13.13
N LEU A 29 0.27 -5.43 -11.95
CA LEU A 29 0.37 -6.89 -11.84
C LEU A 29 -0.75 -7.65 -12.57
N PRO A 30 -2.05 -7.31 -12.42
CA PRO A 30 -3.12 -7.95 -13.17
C PRO A 30 -2.95 -7.82 -14.69
N ILE A 31 -2.52 -6.65 -15.14
CA ILE A 31 -2.28 -6.36 -16.55
C ILE A 31 -1.11 -7.20 -17.09
N LEU A 32 0.00 -7.23 -16.37
CA LEU A 32 1.19 -8.00 -16.74
C LEU A 32 0.89 -9.51 -16.80
N VAL A 33 0.21 -10.05 -15.82
CA VAL A 33 -0.19 -11.48 -15.81
C VAL A 33 -1.06 -11.81 -17.03
N THR A 34 -1.96 -10.91 -17.38
CA THR A 34 -2.81 -11.08 -18.55
C THR A 34 -2.01 -11.02 -19.85
N ILE A 35 -1.13 -10.03 -20.02
CA ILE A 35 -0.26 -9.90 -21.19
C ILE A 35 0.62 -11.15 -21.36
N ILE A 36 1.24 -11.62 -20.27
CA ILE A 36 2.05 -12.85 -20.29
C ILE A 36 1.21 -14.05 -20.72
N GLY A 37 -0.06 -14.14 -20.28
CA GLY A 37 -0.97 -15.22 -20.67
C GLY A 37 -1.35 -15.23 -22.15
N TYR A 38 -1.25 -14.10 -22.85
CA TYR A 38 -1.50 -14.00 -24.29
C TYR A 38 -0.28 -14.32 -25.17
N LEU A 39 0.91 -14.45 -24.58
CA LEU A 39 2.11 -14.80 -25.34
C LEU A 39 2.02 -16.24 -25.89
N PRO A 40 2.29 -16.47 -27.19
CA PRO A 40 2.11 -17.78 -27.83
C PRO A 40 2.97 -18.89 -27.19
N PHE A 41 4.13 -18.56 -26.63
CA PHE A 41 4.99 -19.51 -25.91
C PHE A 41 4.49 -19.87 -24.52
N MET A 42 3.57 -19.09 -23.94
CA MET A 42 3.06 -19.26 -22.58
C MET A 42 1.77 -20.08 -22.55
N THR A 43 1.14 -20.42 -23.67
CA THR A 43 -0.10 -21.19 -23.70
C THR A 43 0.07 -22.55 -23.02
N GLY A 44 1.13 -23.30 -23.35
CA GLY A 44 1.41 -24.59 -22.73
C GLY A 44 1.75 -24.50 -21.24
N LEU A 45 2.43 -23.44 -20.81
CA LEU A 45 2.73 -23.20 -19.39
C LEU A 45 1.47 -22.76 -18.64
N SER A 46 0.66 -21.90 -19.26
CA SER A 46 -0.60 -21.43 -18.68
C SER A 46 -1.57 -22.58 -18.44
N GLU A 47 -1.72 -23.51 -19.36
CA GLU A 47 -2.54 -24.72 -19.19
C GLU A 47 -2.05 -25.61 -18.05
N LYS A 48 -0.73 -25.71 -17.84
CA LYS A 48 -0.14 -26.46 -16.73
C LYS A 48 -0.32 -25.75 -15.37
N ILE A 49 -0.36 -24.43 -15.35
CA ILE A 49 -0.44 -23.62 -14.12
C ILE A 49 -1.89 -23.39 -13.68
N LYS A 50 -2.84 -23.31 -14.62
CA LYS A 50 -4.27 -23.10 -14.32
C LYS A 50 -4.83 -24.05 -13.27
N PRO A 51 -4.55 -25.38 -13.29
CA PRO A 51 -5.06 -26.31 -12.29
C PRO A 51 -4.57 -26.04 -10.86
N TYR A 52 -3.42 -25.38 -10.71
CA TYR A 52 -2.83 -25.09 -9.41
C TYR A 52 -3.13 -23.70 -8.87
N LEU A 53 -3.31 -22.71 -9.76
CA LEU A 53 -3.46 -21.31 -9.38
C LEU A 53 -4.88 -20.77 -9.54
N ILE A 54 -5.62 -21.24 -10.55
CA ILE A 54 -6.93 -20.66 -10.89
C ILE A 54 -8.07 -21.49 -10.35
N TRP A 55 -7.98 -22.83 -10.46
CA TRP A 55 -9.07 -23.69 -10.07
C TRP A 55 -9.15 -24.03 -8.58
N PRO A 56 -8.04 -24.25 -7.85
CA PRO A 56 -8.17 -24.62 -6.45
C PRO A 56 -8.52 -23.42 -5.58
N SER A 57 -9.38 -23.64 -4.61
CA SER A 57 -9.66 -22.72 -3.51
C SER A 57 -8.51 -22.78 -2.49
N THR A 58 -8.16 -21.66 -1.90
CA THR A 58 -7.22 -21.62 -0.77
C THR A 58 -7.74 -22.36 0.46
N ILE A 59 -9.07 -22.51 0.59
CA ILE A 59 -9.71 -23.17 1.73
C ILE A 59 -10.76 -24.15 1.21
N GLY A 60 -10.41 -25.43 1.12
CA GLY A 60 -11.32 -26.52 0.72
C GLY A 60 -12.15 -26.19 -0.54
N THR A 61 -13.46 -26.33 -0.50
CA THR A 61 -14.39 -26.06 -1.61
C THR A 61 -15.10 -24.70 -1.51
N TYR A 62 -14.65 -23.81 -0.64
CA TYR A 62 -15.32 -22.54 -0.34
C TYR A 62 -15.21 -21.44 -1.42
N HIS A 63 -14.62 -21.74 -2.58
CA HIS A 63 -14.69 -20.84 -3.74
C HIS A 63 -16.08 -20.88 -4.41
N VAL A 64 -16.81 -22.00 -4.25
CA VAL A 64 -18.17 -22.18 -4.77
C VAL A 64 -19.22 -22.00 -3.67
N ARG A 65 -18.90 -22.37 -2.42
CA ARG A 65 -19.76 -22.17 -1.24
C ARG A 65 -19.33 -20.94 -0.46
N SER A 66 -20.31 -20.20 0.07
CA SER A 66 -20.01 -19.10 0.99
C SER A 66 -19.36 -19.63 2.27
N LEU A 67 -18.37 -18.88 2.77
CA LEU A 67 -17.79 -19.12 4.09
C LEU A 67 -18.86 -19.10 5.18
N PRO A 68 -18.64 -19.81 6.31
CA PRO A 68 -19.50 -19.72 7.49
C PRO A 68 -19.72 -18.24 7.85
N TYR A 69 -20.91 -17.93 8.37
CA TYR A 69 -21.34 -16.56 8.69
C TYR A 69 -21.51 -15.61 7.48
N LYS A 70 -21.63 -16.14 6.25
CA LYS A 70 -21.81 -15.32 5.02
C LYS A 70 -20.73 -14.24 4.81
N ILE A 71 -19.51 -14.47 5.29
CA ILE A 71 -18.37 -13.52 5.18
C ILE A 71 -17.93 -13.34 3.72
N GLY A 72 -18.36 -14.21 2.81
CA GLY A 72 -18.03 -14.17 1.38
C GLY A 72 -17.50 -15.51 0.87
N TYR A 73 -16.91 -15.49 -0.31
CA TYR A 73 -16.28 -16.67 -0.92
C TYR A 73 -14.78 -16.66 -0.61
N ALA A 74 -14.19 -17.87 -0.47
CA ALA A 74 -12.74 -17.99 -0.33
C ALA A 74 -12.04 -17.58 -1.64
N PRO A 75 -10.88 -16.93 -1.58
CA PRO A 75 -10.10 -16.64 -2.76
C PRO A 75 -9.59 -17.93 -3.42
N THR A 76 -9.41 -17.91 -4.74
CA THR A 76 -8.62 -18.94 -5.42
C THR A 76 -7.15 -18.80 -5.03
N THR A 77 -6.35 -19.84 -5.28
CA THR A 77 -4.92 -19.82 -4.89
C THR A 77 -4.18 -18.61 -5.47
N GLY A 78 -4.43 -18.26 -6.73
CA GLY A 78 -3.80 -17.09 -7.37
C GLY A 78 -4.24 -15.76 -6.74
N GLN A 79 -5.53 -15.61 -6.43
CA GLN A 79 -6.06 -14.45 -5.72
C GLN A 79 -5.48 -14.35 -4.30
N GLY A 80 -5.36 -15.51 -3.61
CA GLY A 80 -4.76 -15.60 -2.29
C GLY A 80 -3.29 -15.19 -2.28
N LEU A 81 -2.52 -15.62 -3.28
CA LEU A 81 -1.12 -15.21 -3.44
C LEU A 81 -0.98 -13.70 -3.68
N TYR A 82 -1.84 -13.13 -4.51
CA TYR A 82 -1.85 -11.67 -4.72
C TYR A 82 -2.11 -10.92 -3.40
N ILE A 83 -3.13 -11.34 -2.66
CA ILE A 83 -3.49 -10.75 -1.37
C ILE A 83 -2.35 -10.90 -0.37
N LEU A 84 -1.78 -12.10 -0.27
CA LEU A 84 -0.67 -12.41 0.63
C LEU A 84 0.55 -11.54 0.30
N ALA A 85 0.92 -11.44 -0.96
CA ALA A 85 2.03 -10.59 -1.41
C ALA A 85 1.78 -9.12 -1.04
N PHE A 86 0.56 -8.61 -1.25
CA PHE A 86 0.19 -7.25 -0.86
C PHE A 86 0.34 -7.03 0.64
N VAL A 87 -0.17 -7.95 1.46
CA VAL A 87 -0.09 -7.84 2.93
C VAL A 87 1.36 -7.92 3.42
N ILE A 88 2.15 -8.88 2.91
CA ILE A 88 3.56 -9.04 3.30
C ILE A 88 4.37 -7.79 2.94
N VAL A 89 4.23 -7.28 1.72
CA VAL A 89 4.93 -6.05 1.30
C VAL A 89 4.55 -4.88 2.21
N ASN A 90 3.28 -4.76 2.57
CA ASN A 90 2.83 -3.72 3.51
C ASN A 90 3.45 -3.86 4.90
N ILE A 91 3.47 -5.07 5.46
CA ILE A 91 4.08 -5.32 6.78
C ILE A 91 5.56 -4.96 6.75
N ILE A 92 6.30 -5.48 5.76
CA ILE A 92 7.74 -5.23 5.64
C ILE A 92 8.02 -3.74 5.47
N THR A 93 7.35 -3.07 4.55
CA THR A 93 7.59 -1.65 4.27
C THR A 93 7.14 -0.74 5.39
N THR A 94 6.13 -1.14 6.18
CA THR A 94 5.71 -0.40 7.37
C THR A 94 6.66 -0.61 8.55
N ALA A 95 7.23 -1.81 8.70
CA ALA A 95 8.10 -2.15 9.84
C ALA A 95 9.57 -1.71 9.65
N THR A 96 10.04 -1.59 8.41
CA THR A 96 11.48 -1.43 8.11
C THR A 96 11.83 -0.09 7.44
N GLY A 97 13.13 0.21 7.38
CA GLY A 97 13.66 1.32 6.58
C GLY A 97 13.49 2.71 7.20
N TYR A 98 13.37 2.81 8.53
CA TYR A 98 13.34 4.10 9.22
C TYR A 98 14.76 4.62 9.48
N ARG A 99 15.09 5.78 8.91
CA ARG A 99 16.32 6.51 9.22
C ARG A 99 15.94 7.75 10.04
N LEU A 100 16.12 7.65 11.35
CA LEU A 100 15.78 8.73 12.26
C LEU A 100 16.85 9.83 12.16
N ALA A 101 16.43 11.03 11.75
CA ALA A 101 17.29 12.21 11.74
C ALA A 101 17.19 12.92 13.10
N LEU A 102 18.28 12.98 13.81
CA LEU A 102 18.39 13.65 15.10
C LEU A 102 19.50 14.73 15.02
N PRO A 103 19.29 15.92 15.61
CA PRO A 103 18.07 16.41 16.27
C PRO A 103 16.96 16.71 15.27
N HIS A 104 15.71 16.36 15.62
CA HIS A 104 14.54 16.64 14.79
C HIS A 104 13.98 18.03 15.09
N ALA A 105 13.64 18.82 14.04
CA ALA A 105 13.20 20.20 14.19
C ALA A 105 11.99 20.44 15.12
N TRP A 106 11.11 19.43 15.26
CA TRP A 106 9.86 19.50 16.03
C TRP A 106 9.93 18.76 17.37
N TYR A 107 10.65 17.63 17.41
CA TYR A 107 10.69 16.72 18.55
C TYR A 107 12.07 16.65 19.21
N GLY A 108 13.03 17.48 18.79
CA GLY A 108 14.38 17.54 19.36
C GLY A 108 15.16 16.23 19.21
N SER A 109 15.78 15.78 20.28
CA SER A 109 16.61 14.56 20.31
C SER A 109 15.86 13.33 20.85
N ASP A 110 14.56 13.43 21.11
CA ASP A 110 13.78 12.32 21.63
C ASP A 110 13.45 11.32 20.54
N LYS A 111 14.17 10.19 20.54
CA LYS A 111 14.04 9.12 19.54
C LYS A 111 12.64 8.52 19.48
N TYR A 112 11.92 8.47 20.61
CA TYR A 112 10.58 7.87 20.69
C TYR A 112 9.57 8.70 19.89
N TYR A 113 9.49 10.02 20.16
CA TYR A 113 8.55 10.89 19.45
C TYR A 113 8.92 11.07 17.98
N VAL A 114 10.22 11.13 17.66
CA VAL A 114 10.68 11.16 16.29
C VAL A 114 10.29 9.88 15.55
N GLY A 115 10.51 8.71 16.14
CA GLY A 115 10.11 7.42 15.57
C GLY A 115 8.59 7.35 15.33
N MET A 116 7.80 7.75 16.32
CA MET A 116 6.33 7.82 16.22
C MET A 116 5.87 8.71 15.05
N ALA A 117 6.51 9.88 14.89
CA ALA A 117 6.20 10.80 13.79
C ALA A 117 6.51 10.21 12.42
N TYR A 118 7.62 9.48 12.29
CA TYR A 118 7.96 8.80 11.03
C TYR A 118 6.98 7.67 10.69
N VAL A 119 6.56 6.86 11.67
CA VAL A 119 5.54 5.82 11.47
C VAL A 119 4.19 6.44 11.09
N MET A 120 3.77 7.49 11.80
CA MET A 120 2.55 8.24 11.49
C MET A 120 2.57 8.76 10.05
N TRP A 121 3.65 9.41 9.63
CA TRP A 121 3.79 9.94 8.27
C TRP A 121 3.71 8.83 7.22
N ARG A 122 4.41 7.72 7.45
CA ARG A 122 4.45 6.59 6.51
C ARG A 122 3.08 5.94 6.36
N THR A 123 2.38 5.68 7.46
CA THR A 123 1.04 5.09 7.41
C THR A 123 0.02 5.98 6.73
N GLY A 124 0.11 7.30 6.96
CA GLY A 124 -0.71 8.29 6.24
C GLY A 124 -0.42 8.32 4.74
N SER A 125 0.85 8.26 4.35
CA SER A 125 1.25 8.17 2.95
C SER A 125 0.73 6.90 2.28
N PHE A 126 0.86 5.74 2.91
CA PHE A 126 0.31 4.49 2.38
C PHE A 126 -1.21 4.57 2.22
N ALA A 127 -1.93 5.08 3.22
CA ALA A 127 -3.37 5.29 3.11
C ALA A 127 -3.73 6.17 1.90
N LEU A 128 -3.05 7.30 1.72
CA LEU A 128 -3.30 8.19 0.60
C LEU A 128 -3.10 7.50 -0.76
N TYR A 129 -2.00 6.76 -0.91
CA TYR A 129 -1.67 6.09 -2.18
C TYR A 129 -2.49 4.81 -2.44
N TYR A 130 -3.10 4.20 -1.41
CA TYR A 130 -4.00 3.06 -1.63
C TYR A 130 -5.42 3.47 -1.98
N LEU A 131 -5.81 4.71 -1.72
CA LEU A 131 -7.14 5.21 -2.05
C LEU A 131 -7.50 5.03 -3.54
N PRO A 132 -6.63 5.35 -4.52
CA PRO A 132 -6.91 5.07 -5.93
C PRO A 132 -7.16 3.59 -6.22
N LEU A 133 -6.40 2.65 -5.61
CA LEU A 133 -6.62 1.22 -5.79
C LEU A 133 -7.97 0.78 -5.21
N VAL A 134 -8.32 1.28 -4.03
CA VAL A 134 -9.60 0.98 -3.37
C VAL A 134 -10.77 1.42 -4.26
N ILE A 135 -10.72 2.65 -4.79
CA ILE A 135 -11.77 3.18 -5.65
C ILE A 135 -11.82 2.41 -6.98
N LEU A 136 -10.68 2.19 -7.61
CA LEU A 136 -10.61 1.57 -8.93
C LEU A 136 -11.11 0.12 -8.90
N PHE A 137 -10.71 -0.66 -7.88
CA PHE A 137 -11.11 -2.06 -7.79
C PHE A 137 -12.59 -2.26 -7.45
N SER A 138 -13.27 -1.25 -6.91
CA SER A 138 -14.72 -1.30 -6.66
C SER A 138 -15.57 -0.99 -7.90
N GLY A 139 -15.00 -0.30 -8.87
CA GLY A 139 -15.73 0.17 -10.05
C GLY A 139 -16.21 -0.96 -10.97
N ARG A 140 -17.50 -0.94 -11.35
CA ARG A 140 -18.08 -1.92 -12.30
C ARG A 140 -17.59 -1.68 -13.75
N ASN A 141 -17.28 -0.44 -14.09
CA ASN A 141 -16.80 0.00 -15.40
C ASN A 141 -15.42 0.64 -15.25
N ASN A 142 -14.41 -0.14 -14.92
CA ASN A 142 -13.06 0.39 -14.80
C ASN A 142 -12.14 -0.14 -15.93
N VAL A 143 -11.13 0.65 -16.21
CA VAL A 143 -10.13 0.36 -17.25
C VAL A 143 -9.41 -0.97 -16.99
N LEU A 144 -9.22 -1.36 -15.71
CA LEU A 144 -8.55 -2.60 -15.36
C LEU A 144 -9.33 -3.85 -15.75
N LEU A 145 -10.66 -3.83 -15.67
CA LEU A 145 -11.50 -4.94 -16.12
C LEU A 145 -11.29 -5.19 -17.62
N TRP A 146 -11.21 -4.10 -18.37
CA TRP A 146 -10.99 -4.18 -19.82
C TRP A 146 -9.54 -4.62 -20.15
N LEU A 147 -8.54 -4.08 -19.47
CA LEU A 147 -7.13 -4.41 -19.74
C LEU A 147 -6.72 -5.79 -19.27
N SER A 148 -7.22 -6.24 -18.11
CA SER A 148 -6.80 -7.50 -17.50
C SER A 148 -7.67 -8.70 -17.89
N ASN A 149 -8.83 -8.46 -18.46
CA ASN A 149 -9.83 -9.51 -18.74
C ASN A 149 -10.20 -10.35 -17.50
N TRP A 150 -10.01 -9.81 -16.30
CA TRP A 150 -10.40 -10.46 -15.05
C TRP A 150 -11.85 -10.16 -14.71
N SER A 151 -12.52 -11.08 -14.01
CA SER A 151 -13.92 -10.88 -13.63
C SER A 151 -14.07 -9.76 -12.59
N HIS A 152 -15.20 -9.05 -12.64
CA HIS A 152 -15.55 -8.05 -11.62
C HIS A 152 -15.57 -8.65 -10.19
N SER A 153 -16.00 -9.91 -10.04
CA SER A 153 -15.99 -10.61 -8.74
C SER A 153 -14.60 -10.74 -8.15
N THR A 154 -13.58 -10.99 -8.99
CA THR A 154 -12.17 -11.02 -8.57
C THR A 154 -11.74 -9.65 -8.06
N TYR A 155 -12.03 -8.58 -8.79
CA TYR A 155 -11.69 -7.23 -8.34
C TYR A 155 -12.43 -6.83 -7.05
N MET A 156 -13.68 -7.23 -6.88
CA MET A 156 -14.42 -7.00 -5.63
C MET A 156 -13.83 -7.75 -4.44
N LEU A 157 -13.28 -8.95 -4.66
CA LEU A 157 -12.55 -9.67 -3.62
C LEU A 157 -11.26 -8.93 -3.24
N LEU A 158 -10.46 -8.54 -4.23
CA LEU A 158 -9.22 -7.77 -4.01
C LEU A 158 -9.50 -6.43 -3.35
N HIS A 159 -10.53 -5.72 -3.80
CA HIS A 159 -11.00 -4.48 -3.17
C HIS A 159 -11.22 -4.65 -1.66
N ARG A 160 -11.93 -5.70 -1.24
CA ARG A 160 -12.22 -5.96 0.18
C ARG A 160 -10.94 -6.11 1.01
N TRP A 161 -9.93 -6.77 0.48
CA TRP A 161 -8.67 -6.98 1.19
C TRP A 161 -7.81 -5.72 1.22
N ILE A 162 -7.69 -5.02 0.10
CA ILE A 162 -6.96 -3.75 0.02
C ILE A 162 -7.63 -2.70 0.92
N ALA A 163 -8.97 -2.63 0.93
CA ALA A 163 -9.71 -1.73 1.79
C ALA A 163 -9.48 -2.00 3.29
N ARG A 164 -9.31 -3.27 3.69
CA ARG A 164 -8.93 -3.61 5.09
C ARG A 164 -7.55 -3.09 5.44
N VAL A 165 -6.56 -3.31 4.57
CA VAL A 165 -5.19 -2.80 4.78
C VAL A 165 -5.19 -1.27 4.81
N PHE A 166 -5.90 -0.63 3.88
CA PHE A 166 -6.11 0.82 3.87
C PHE A 166 -6.70 1.32 5.20
N ALA A 167 -7.77 0.69 5.69
CA ALA A 167 -8.41 1.07 6.95
C ALA A 167 -7.45 0.94 8.14
N VAL A 168 -6.65 -0.12 8.21
CA VAL A 168 -5.61 -0.30 9.25
C VAL A 168 -4.60 0.85 9.21
N HIS A 169 -4.14 1.25 8.03
CA HIS A 169 -3.21 2.37 7.89
C HIS A 169 -3.84 3.70 8.31
N VAL A 170 -5.11 3.96 7.95
CA VAL A 170 -5.85 5.16 8.36
C VAL A 170 -6.00 5.22 9.88
N ILE A 171 -6.42 4.11 10.50
CA ILE A 171 -6.61 4.04 11.96
C ILE A 171 -5.27 4.26 12.66
N LEU A 172 -4.22 3.55 12.24
CA LEU A 172 -2.89 3.68 12.84
C LEU A 172 -2.35 5.11 12.70
N HIS A 173 -2.48 5.71 11.51
CA HIS A 173 -2.12 7.11 11.28
C HIS A 173 -2.86 8.06 12.24
N SER A 174 -4.18 7.91 12.35
CA SER A 174 -5.01 8.79 13.17
C SER A 174 -4.70 8.65 14.65
N VAL A 175 -4.50 7.43 15.15
CA VAL A 175 -4.14 7.17 16.55
C VAL A 175 -2.77 7.76 16.88
N LEU A 176 -1.78 7.55 16.01
CA LEU A 176 -0.43 8.10 16.23
C LEU A 176 -0.42 9.64 16.16
N ALA A 177 -1.18 10.23 15.23
CA ALA A 177 -1.33 11.68 15.11
C ALA A 177 -1.94 12.28 16.39
N LEU A 178 -3.02 11.67 16.88
CA LEU A 178 -3.67 12.11 18.12
C LEU A 178 -2.74 11.97 19.33
N ALA A 179 -2.04 10.84 19.45
CA ALA A 179 -1.09 10.61 20.54
C ALA A 179 0.05 11.62 20.56
N LEU A 180 0.61 11.94 19.38
CA LEU A 180 1.63 12.98 19.26
C LEU A 180 1.08 14.37 19.60
N TYR A 181 -0.12 14.71 19.11
CA TYR A 181 -0.75 15.99 19.41
C TYR A 181 -1.00 16.19 20.90
N VAL A 182 -1.57 15.20 21.58
CA VAL A 182 -1.86 15.25 23.01
C VAL A 182 -0.59 15.40 23.84
N LYS A 183 0.48 14.69 23.48
CA LYS A 183 1.74 14.70 24.24
C LYS A 183 2.60 15.93 24.00
N THR A 184 2.61 16.47 22.80
CA THR A 184 3.53 17.55 22.43
C THR A 184 2.85 18.91 22.25
N GLY A 185 1.51 18.96 22.19
CA GLY A 185 0.75 20.17 21.86
C GLY A 185 1.02 20.72 20.46
N LYS A 186 1.75 19.95 19.62
CA LYS A 186 2.19 20.38 18.29
C LYS A 186 1.49 19.60 17.22
N SER A 187 0.79 20.30 16.33
CA SER A 187 0.32 19.64 15.09
C SER A 187 1.50 19.40 14.17
N PHE A 188 1.45 18.30 13.42
CA PHE A 188 2.46 17.99 12.43
C PHE A 188 2.41 19.04 11.30
N LYS A 189 3.49 19.80 11.13
CA LYS A 189 3.66 20.69 9.99
C LYS A 189 4.53 20.01 8.94
N PHE A 190 4.10 20.08 7.69
CA PHE A 190 4.82 19.57 6.53
C PHE A 190 6.21 20.22 6.45
N CYS A 191 7.18 19.51 5.87
CA CYS A 191 8.50 20.04 5.57
C CYS A 191 8.33 21.30 4.73
N PRO A 192 8.76 22.49 5.19
CA PRO A 192 8.65 23.69 4.37
C PRO A 192 9.47 23.51 3.09
N ASP A 193 8.88 23.93 1.99
CA ASP A 193 9.41 23.80 0.64
C ASP A 193 10.88 24.28 0.56
N VAL A 194 11.77 23.36 0.23
CA VAL A 194 13.20 23.64 0.00
C VAL A 194 13.40 24.42 -1.31
N SER A 195 12.35 24.55 -2.13
CA SER A 195 12.43 25.18 -3.45
C SER A 195 12.67 26.68 -3.42
N LEU A 196 12.28 27.37 -2.32
CA LEU A 196 12.36 28.83 -2.23
C LEU A 196 13.74 29.39 -1.78
N ARG A 197 14.73 28.55 -1.45
CA ARG A 197 16.05 29.02 -0.99
C ARG A 197 17.09 29.21 -2.09
N ARG A 198 16.77 28.97 -3.34
CA ARG A 198 17.75 29.11 -4.44
C ARG A 198 17.81 30.51 -5.05
N VAL A 199 17.02 31.49 -4.54
CA VAL A 199 16.86 32.81 -5.19
C VAL A 199 17.62 33.95 -4.47
N ASN A 200 18.21 33.73 -3.29
CA ASN A 200 18.89 34.84 -2.58
C ASN A 200 20.36 34.54 -2.25
N LEU A 201 21.14 34.10 -3.21
CA LEU A 201 22.59 34.20 -3.22
C LEU A 201 23.00 34.83 -4.55
N GLY A 202 22.72 36.14 -4.65
CA GLY A 202 23.27 37.03 -5.62
C GLY A 202 23.86 38.22 -4.88
#